data_caeb375b40f499f73b82e7ed0e9e806f
#
_entry.id   caeb375b40f499f73b82e7ed0e9e806f
#
_cell.length_a   1.000
_cell.length_b   1.000
_cell.length_c   1.000
_cell.angle_alpha   90.00
_cell.angle_beta   90.00
_cell.angle_gamma   90.00
#
_symmetry.space_group_name_H-M   'P 1'
#
loop_
_entity.id
_entity.type
_entity.pdbx_description
1 polymer ?
#
loop_
_entity_poly.entity_id
_entity_poly.type
_entity_poly.pdbx_seq_one_letter_code
_entity_poly.pdbx_strand_id
1 'polypeptide(L)'
;MASVGTAAGLLLRPSFAASQDLTGLTLKKASDLFRSGAVSAVELTQACLNRIEKYNPTLNAFTTVTADQALTAARQMDAEQRRRHWRGPLHGIPIVLKDNMDTAGIRTTAASELFKDRVPSEDAEVVRRLKQAGAILLGKTNLHEFAYGGSSSVSYFGPVRNPWALDRVPGGSSGGSAVATAASLCFCSLGTDTAGSVRIPAS
;
A
#
# COMPACT_ATOMS: atom_id res chain seq x y z
N MET A 1 56.38 -14.96 -13.81
CA MET A 1 55.45 -13.96 -13.29
C MET A 1 54.05 -14.54 -13.29
N ALA A 2 53.54 -14.95 -12.15
CA ALA A 2 52.23 -15.58 -12.01
C ALA A 2 51.23 -14.53 -11.58
N SER A 3 50.18 -14.32 -12.38
CA SER A 3 49.05 -13.41 -12.11
C SER A 3 48.07 -14.08 -11.15
N VAL A 4 47.91 -13.50 -9.96
CA VAL A 4 46.92 -13.93 -8.99
C VAL A 4 45.60 -13.23 -9.31
N GLY A 5 44.65 -13.95 -9.90
CA GLY A 5 43.29 -13.46 -10.07
C GLY A 5 42.49 -13.47 -8.76
N THR A 6 42.15 -12.32 -8.24
CA THR A 6 41.23 -12.18 -7.10
C THR A 6 39.80 -12.47 -7.53
N ALA A 7 39.29 -13.64 -7.18
CA ALA A 7 37.88 -13.97 -7.30
C ALA A 7 37.10 -13.18 -6.22
N ALA A 8 36.31 -12.17 -6.64
CA ALA A 8 35.35 -11.51 -5.79
C ALA A 8 34.20 -12.50 -5.48
N GLY A 9 34.23 -13.10 -4.30
CA GLY A 9 33.14 -13.96 -3.83
C GLY A 9 31.86 -13.14 -3.64
N LEU A 10 30.84 -13.47 -4.44
CA LEU A 10 29.47 -13.01 -4.23
C LEU A 10 28.97 -13.67 -2.93
N LEU A 11 29.04 -12.95 -1.82
CA LEU A 11 28.41 -13.36 -0.57
C LEU A 11 26.90 -13.31 -0.77
N LEU A 12 26.29 -14.44 -1.06
CA LEU A 12 24.84 -14.66 -0.97
C LEU A 12 24.45 -14.38 0.49
N ARG A 13 23.88 -13.18 0.75
CA ARG A 13 23.30 -12.88 2.05
C ARG A 13 22.09 -13.79 2.23
N PRO A 14 21.97 -14.52 3.36
CA PRO A 14 20.74 -15.27 3.64
C PRO A 14 19.58 -14.27 3.65
N SER A 15 18.56 -14.51 2.84
CA SER A 15 17.36 -13.69 2.82
C SER A 15 16.70 -13.78 4.20
N PHE A 16 16.66 -12.68 4.91
CA PHE A 16 15.98 -12.55 6.21
C PHE A 16 14.48 -12.84 6.07
N ALA A 17 13.97 -12.75 4.84
CA ALA A 17 12.56 -12.89 4.47
C ALA A 17 12.04 -14.35 4.45
N ALA A 18 12.91 -15.37 4.44
CA ALA A 18 12.46 -16.75 4.22
C ALA A 18 11.69 -17.37 5.41
N SER A 19 11.65 -16.74 6.60
CA SER A 19 10.99 -17.31 7.79
C SER A 19 10.11 -16.33 8.57
N GLN A 20 9.99 -15.07 8.18
CA GLN A 20 9.26 -14.06 8.95
C GLN A 20 8.13 -13.45 8.13
N ASP A 21 6.91 -13.38 8.70
CA ASP A 21 5.79 -12.65 8.09
C ASP A 21 6.09 -11.13 8.11
N LEU A 22 6.56 -10.62 6.97
CA LEU A 22 6.90 -9.21 6.81
C LEU A 22 5.69 -8.28 6.98
N THR A 23 4.48 -8.78 6.74
CA THR A 23 3.24 -7.96 6.81
C THR A 23 2.80 -7.68 8.25
N GLY A 24 3.30 -8.45 9.22
CA GLY A 24 3.08 -8.22 10.66
C GLY A 24 3.98 -7.13 11.27
N LEU A 25 4.92 -6.57 10.51
CA LEU A 25 5.79 -5.50 11.00
C LEU A 25 5.03 -4.18 11.15
N THR A 26 5.41 -3.38 12.16
CA THR A 26 4.99 -1.99 12.20
C THR A 26 5.66 -1.18 11.08
N LEU A 27 5.03 -0.09 10.63
CA LEU A 27 5.61 0.83 9.64
C LEU A 27 7.04 1.24 10.03
N LYS A 28 7.25 1.62 11.30
CA LYS A 28 8.57 2.01 11.80
C LYS A 28 9.58 0.87 11.64
N LYS A 29 9.22 -0.35 12.02
CA LYS A 29 10.13 -1.50 11.94
C LYS A 29 10.45 -1.85 10.48
N ALA A 30 9.46 -1.81 9.58
CA ALA A 30 9.67 -2.00 8.15
C ALA A 30 10.63 -0.95 7.56
N SER A 31 10.45 0.33 7.92
CA SER A 31 11.33 1.43 7.51
C SER A 31 12.76 1.25 8.02
N ASP A 32 12.95 0.87 9.29
CA ASP A 32 14.27 0.62 9.88
C ASP A 32 14.99 -0.55 9.18
N LEU A 33 14.28 -1.65 8.91
CA LEU A 33 14.83 -2.83 8.23
C LEU A 33 15.20 -2.51 6.77
N PHE A 34 14.32 -1.77 6.06
CA PHE A 34 14.62 -1.31 4.70
C PHE A 34 15.84 -0.38 4.68
N ARG A 35 15.88 0.61 5.56
CA ARG A 35 17.00 1.56 5.66
C ARG A 35 18.34 0.86 5.94
N SER A 36 18.34 -0.17 6.78
CA SER A 36 19.54 -0.96 7.08
C SER A 36 19.93 -1.93 5.96
N GLY A 37 19.07 -2.13 4.96
CA GLY A 37 19.25 -3.11 3.89
C GLY A 37 19.02 -4.56 4.33
N ALA A 38 18.38 -4.78 5.49
CA ALA A 38 18.01 -6.10 5.97
C ALA A 38 16.80 -6.69 5.22
N VAL A 39 15.92 -5.82 4.70
CA VAL A 39 14.79 -6.17 3.84
C VAL A 39 14.75 -5.18 2.68
N SER A 40 14.40 -5.64 1.49
CA SER A 40 14.21 -4.80 0.31
C SER A 40 12.78 -4.25 0.22
N ALA A 41 12.60 -3.15 -0.51
CA ALA A 41 11.27 -2.63 -0.83
C ALA A 41 10.47 -3.62 -1.70
N VAL A 42 11.15 -4.38 -2.56
CA VAL A 42 10.52 -5.44 -3.36
C VAL A 42 9.95 -6.53 -2.46
N GLU A 43 10.68 -7.00 -1.44
CA GLU A 43 10.19 -8.01 -0.50
C GLU A 43 8.98 -7.52 0.29
N LEU A 44 9.02 -6.28 0.82
CA LEU A 44 7.89 -5.68 1.52
C LEU A 44 6.66 -5.55 0.61
N THR A 45 6.88 -5.09 -0.63
CA THR A 45 5.80 -4.91 -1.62
C THR A 45 5.19 -6.24 -2.01
N GLN A 46 6.01 -7.25 -2.30
CA GLN A 46 5.53 -8.58 -2.68
C GLN A 46 4.75 -9.26 -1.54
N ALA A 47 5.22 -9.11 -0.30
CA ALA A 47 4.51 -9.64 0.87
C ALA A 47 3.09 -9.04 1.00
N CYS A 48 2.97 -7.72 0.83
CA CYS A 48 1.66 -7.05 0.83
C CYS A 48 0.79 -7.52 -0.36
N LEU A 49 1.33 -7.59 -1.57
CA LEU A 49 0.59 -8.01 -2.77
C LEU A 49 0.05 -9.44 -2.65
N ASN A 50 0.86 -10.38 -2.16
CA ASN A 50 0.44 -11.77 -1.91
C ASN A 50 -0.71 -11.82 -0.90
N ARG A 51 -0.65 -10.96 0.13
CA ARG A 51 -1.69 -10.88 1.13
C ARG A 51 -2.97 -10.24 0.59
N ILE A 52 -2.84 -9.21 -0.25
CA ILE A 52 -3.97 -8.60 -0.96
C ILE A 52 -4.66 -9.63 -1.86
N GLU A 53 -3.92 -10.38 -2.66
CA GLU A 53 -4.46 -11.44 -3.52
C GLU A 53 -5.27 -12.46 -2.73
N LYS A 54 -4.76 -12.87 -1.57
CA LYS A 54 -5.40 -13.87 -0.72
C LYS A 54 -6.68 -13.36 -0.05
N TYR A 55 -6.70 -12.14 0.46
CA TYR A 55 -7.77 -11.69 1.36
C TYR A 55 -8.73 -10.68 0.73
N ASN A 56 -8.31 -9.92 -0.30
CA ASN A 56 -9.18 -8.92 -0.90
C ASN A 56 -10.47 -9.51 -1.55
N PRO A 57 -10.47 -10.71 -2.13
CA PRO A 57 -11.71 -11.31 -2.63
C PRO A 57 -12.83 -11.43 -1.58
N THR A 58 -12.45 -11.62 -0.31
CA THR A 58 -13.40 -11.71 0.82
C THR A 58 -13.67 -10.34 1.43
N LEU A 59 -12.63 -9.51 1.61
CA LEU A 59 -12.73 -8.24 2.33
C LEU A 59 -13.25 -7.09 1.48
N ASN A 60 -13.08 -7.15 0.16
CA ASN A 60 -13.43 -6.12 -0.80
C ASN A 60 -12.88 -4.72 -0.42
N ALA A 61 -11.64 -4.72 0.11
CA ALA A 61 -10.98 -3.51 0.60
C ALA A 61 -10.40 -2.64 -0.53
N PHE A 62 -10.18 -3.19 -1.74
CA PHE A 62 -9.60 -2.48 -2.88
C PHE A 62 -10.57 -2.38 -4.06
N THR A 63 -10.57 -1.23 -4.73
CA THR A 63 -11.21 -1.01 -6.03
C THR A 63 -10.23 -1.22 -7.18
N THR A 64 -8.93 -1.00 -6.92
CA THR A 64 -7.85 -1.14 -7.90
C THR A 64 -6.56 -1.56 -7.19
N VAL A 65 -5.89 -2.58 -7.70
CA VAL A 65 -4.53 -2.99 -7.27
C VAL A 65 -3.56 -2.65 -8.39
N THR A 66 -2.41 -2.04 -8.05
CA THR A 66 -1.40 -1.54 -8.99
C THR A 66 -0.10 -2.35 -8.90
N ALA A 67 -0.20 -3.68 -8.95
CA ALA A 67 0.91 -4.60 -8.66
C ALA A 67 2.19 -4.31 -9.47
N ASP A 68 2.10 -4.21 -10.80
CA ASP A 68 3.25 -3.99 -11.67
C ASP A 68 3.92 -2.62 -11.42
N GLN A 69 3.09 -1.59 -11.23
CA GLN A 69 3.57 -0.24 -10.93
C GLN A 69 4.24 -0.21 -9.54
N ALA A 70 3.65 -0.88 -8.55
CA ALA A 70 4.20 -0.98 -7.20
C ALA A 70 5.56 -1.71 -7.19
N LEU A 71 5.69 -2.83 -7.87
CA LEU A 71 6.95 -3.57 -7.98
C LEU A 71 8.01 -2.79 -8.76
N THR A 72 7.61 -2.02 -9.77
CA THR A 72 8.53 -1.15 -10.50
C THR A 72 9.05 -0.03 -9.60
N ALA A 73 8.16 0.63 -8.84
CA ALA A 73 8.56 1.64 -7.85
C ALA A 73 9.44 1.03 -6.75
N ALA A 74 9.14 -0.18 -6.27
CA ALA A 74 9.93 -0.88 -5.26
C ALA A 74 11.37 -1.12 -5.73
N ARG A 75 11.56 -1.59 -6.97
CA ARG A 75 12.92 -1.74 -7.55
C ARG A 75 13.69 -0.44 -7.62
N GLN A 76 13.00 0.68 -7.91
CA GLN A 76 13.61 2.01 -7.89
C GLN A 76 14.05 2.40 -6.47
N MET A 77 13.19 2.19 -5.46
CA MET A 77 13.52 2.49 -4.07
C MET A 77 14.70 1.66 -3.58
N ASP A 78 14.78 0.38 -3.95
CA ASP A 78 15.94 -0.47 -3.65
C ASP A 78 17.24 0.05 -4.31
N ALA A 79 17.15 0.55 -5.54
CA ALA A 79 18.31 1.13 -6.21
C ALA A 79 18.79 2.43 -5.53
N GLU A 80 17.87 3.25 -5.08
CA GLU A 80 18.20 4.47 -4.32
C GLU A 80 18.80 4.15 -2.95
N GLN A 81 18.25 3.17 -2.23
CA GLN A 81 18.78 2.70 -0.94
C GLN A 81 20.23 2.21 -1.07
N ARG A 82 20.53 1.42 -2.11
CA ARG A 82 21.93 0.97 -2.39
C ARG A 82 22.90 2.12 -2.63
N ARG A 83 22.40 3.24 -3.21
CA ARG A 83 23.17 4.48 -3.41
C ARG A 83 23.20 5.38 -2.18
N ARG A 84 22.61 4.93 -1.04
CA ARG A 84 22.44 5.72 0.20
C ARG A 84 21.63 7.00 0.00
N HIS A 85 20.76 7.03 -1.01
CA HIS A 85 19.82 8.12 -1.20
C HIS A 85 18.56 7.83 -0.38
N TRP A 86 18.36 8.56 0.70
CA TRP A 86 17.26 8.37 1.63
C TRP A 86 16.27 9.53 1.57
N ARG A 87 15.01 9.24 1.23
CA ARG A 87 13.95 10.26 1.09
C ARG A 87 13.18 10.52 2.40
N GLY A 88 13.31 9.67 3.40
CA GLY A 88 12.62 9.78 4.68
C GLY A 88 11.92 8.50 5.15
N PRO A 89 11.11 8.56 6.22
CA PRO A 89 10.52 7.37 6.87
C PRO A 89 9.62 6.53 5.98
N LEU A 90 9.03 7.10 4.91
CA LEU A 90 8.17 6.39 3.97
C LEU A 90 8.92 5.85 2.74
N HIS A 91 10.24 6.08 2.64
CA HIS A 91 11.03 5.57 1.53
C HIS A 91 10.99 4.04 1.45
N GLY A 92 10.47 3.50 0.35
CA GLY A 92 10.35 2.07 0.13
C GLY A 92 9.19 1.39 0.87
N ILE A 93 8.28 2.16 1.48
CA ILE A 93 7.18 1.62 2.27
C ILE A 93 5.90 1.48 1.43
N PRO A 94 5.33 0.27 1.34
CA PRO A 94 4.05 0.01 0.68
C PRO A 94 2.87 0.65 1.42
N ILE A 95 2.11 1.48 0.70
CA ILE A 95 0.92 2.19 1.21
C ILE A 95 -0.28 2.02 0.29
N VAL A 96 -1.46 2.40 0.77
CA VAL A 96 -2.69 2.47 -0.03
C VAL A 96 -3.40 3.81 0.15
N LEU A 97 -4.18 4.20 -0.85
CA LEU A 97 -4.91 5.46 -0.86
C LEU A 97 -6.40 5.21 -1.04
N LYS A 98 -7.23 5.91 -0.28
CA LYS A 98 -8.67 5.92 -0.50
C LYS A 98 -8.99 6.37 -1.93
N ASP A 99 -9.97 5.72 -2.55
CA ASP A 99 -10.26 5.89 -3.98
C ASP A 99 -11.03 7.19 -4.33
N ASN A 100 -10.88 8.21 -3.51
CA ASN A 100 -11.27 9.59 -3.79
C ASN A 100 -10.08 10.56 -3.84
N MET A 101 -8.85 10.05 -3.79
CA MET A 101 -7.64 10.84 -3.97
C MET A 101 -7.14 10.68 -5.41
N ASP A 102 -7.20 11.73 -6.19
CA ASP A 102 -6.76 11.71 -7.59
C ASP A 102 -5.30 11.27 -7.69
N THR A 103 -5.08 10.27 -8.55
CA THR A 103 -3.77 9.68 -8.78
C THR A 103 -3.56 9.56 -10.28
N ALA A 104 -2.59 10.29 -10.81
CA ALA A 104 -2.32 10.34 -12.24
C ALA A 104 -2.09 8.94 -12.83
N GLY A 105 -2.83 8.63 -13.90
CA GLY A 105 -2.73 7.35 -14.61
C GLY A 105 -3.31 6.14 -13.86
N ILE A 106 -3.97 6.35 -12.71
CA ILE A 106 -4.59 5.29 -11.93
C ILE A 106 -6.08 5.60 -11.74
N ARG A 107 -6.93 4.63 -12.07
CA ARG A 107 -8.37 4.74 -11.91
C ARG A 107 -8.74 5.24 -10.51
N THR A 108 -9.58 6.28 -10.45
CA THR A 108 -10.04 6.93 -9.22
C THR A 108 -11.52 7.24 -9.32
N THR A 109 -12.35 6.46 -8.60
CA THR A 109 -13.77 6.30 -8.89
C THR A 109 -14.70 6.91 -7.85
N ALA A 110 -14.20 7.28 -6.67
CA ALA A 110 -15.02 7.62 -5.50
C ALA A 110 -16.05 6.52 -5.16
N ALA A 111 -15.78 5.26 -5.54
CA ALA A 111 -16.63 4.09 -5.41
C ALA A 111 -18.01 4.23 -6.11
N SER A 112 -18.10 5.09 -7.13
CA SER A 112 -19.33 5.35 -7.89
C SER A 112 -19.28 4.80 -9.31
N GLU A 113 -20.42 4.35 -9.80
CA GLU A 113 -20.59 3.96 -11.20
C GLU A 113 -20.32 5.13 -12.15
N LEU A 114 -20.68 6.35 -11.74
CA LEU A 114 -20.49 7.56 -12.54
C LEU A 114 -19.01 7.78 -12.91
N PHE A 115 -18.08 7.38 -12.03
CA PHE A 115 -16.64 7.55 -12.21
C PHE A 115 -15.89 6.23 -12.37
N LYS A 116 -16.58 5.12 -12.64
CA LYS A 116 -15.98 3.78 -12.68
C LYS A 116 -14.76 3.64 -13.61
N ASP A 117 -14.74 4.43 -14.69
CA ASP A 117 -13.67 4.40 -15.69
C ASP A 117 -12.80 5.68 -15.67
N ARG A 118 -13.01 6.57 -14.68
CA ARG A 118 -12.28 7.83 -14.59
C ARG A 118 -10.81 7.59 -14.22
N VAL A 119 -9.90 8.09 -15.05
CA VAL A 119 -8.46 8.11 -14.80
C VAL A 119 -7.98 9.55 -14.76
N PRO A 120 -7.57 10.09 -13.60
CA PRO A 120 -7.03 11.44 -13.49
C PRO A 120 -5.74 11.63 -14.29
N SER A 121 -5.53 12.82 -14.84
CA SER A 121 -4.27 13.21 -15.51
C SER A 121 -3.22 13.74 -14.53
N GLU A 122 -3.65 14.15 -13.33
CA GLU A 122 -2.78 14.76 -12.34
C GLU A 122 -2.93 14.09 -10.96
N ASP A 123 -1.87 14.15 -10.17
CA ASP A 123 -1.89 13.72 -8.79
C ASP A 123 -2.50 14.80 -7.88
N ALA A 124 -3.34 14.42 -6.94
CA ALA A 124 -3.65 15.27 -5.80
C ALA A 124 -2.35 15.60 -5.01
N GLU A 125 -2.30 16.78 -4.39
CA GLU A 125 -1.10 17.25 -3.68
C GLU A 125 -0.57 16.25 -2.63
N VAL A 126 -1.46 15.60 -1.90
CA VAL A 126 -1.08 14.55 -0.94
C VAL A 126 -0.39 13.37 -1.63
N VAL A 127 -0.87 12.95 -2.81
CA VAL A 127 -0.28 11.85 -3.58
C VAL A 127 1.10 12.24 -4.11
N ARG A 128 1.24 13.46 -4.62
CA ARG A 128 2.53 13.99 -5.06
C ARG A 128 3.57 13.98 -3.94
N ARG A 129 3.19 14.41 -2.74
CA ARG A 129 4.08 14.40 -1.55
C ARG A 129 4.47 12.99 -1.12
N LEU A 130 3.54 12.04 -1.14
CA LEU A 130 3.82 10.65 -0.81
C LEU A 130 4.80 10.01 -1.80
N LYS A 131 4.60 10.24 -3.11
CA LYS A 131 5.54 9.79 -4.15
C LYS A 131 6.93 10.43 -3.97
N GLN A 132 7.00 11.70 -3.63
CA GLN A 132 8.27 12.39 -3.33
C GLN A 132 8.97 11.81 -2.10
N ALA A 133 8.20 11.42 -1.08
CA ALA A 133 8.73 10.74 0.11
C ALA A 133 9.18 9.29 -0.16
N GLY A 134 8.97 8.78 -1.38
CA GLY A 134 9.36 7.43 -1.79
C GLY A 134 8.40 6.34 -1.34
N ALA A 135 7.17 6.68 -0.98
CA ALA A 135 6.12 5.71 -0.68
C ALA A 135 5.72 4.92 -1.94
N ILE A 136 5.43 3.64 -1.78
CA ILE A 136 5.05 2.72 -2.86
C ILE A 136 3.54 2.52 -2.82
N LEU A 137 2.83 2.93 -3.85
CA LEU A 137 1.38 2.78 -3.94
C LEU A 137 1.01 1.37 -4.39
N LEU A 138 0.33 0.61 -3.52
CA LEU A 138 -0.18 -0.74 -3.83
C LEU A 138 -1.52 -0.70 -4.57
N GLY A 139 -2.30 0.39 -4.41
CA GLY A 139 -3.61 0.50 -5.01
C GLY A 139 -4.53 1.52 -4.35
N LYS A 140 -5.78 1.51 -4.80
CA LYS A 140 -6.86 2.37 -4.34
C LYS A 140 -7.83 1.56 -3.50
N THR A 141 -8.19 2.07 -2.33
CA THR A 141 -9.08 1.37 -1.39
C THR A 141 -10.53 1.80 -1.57
N ASN A 142 -11.42 0.81 -1.45
CA ASN A 142 -12.86 0.97 -1.50
C ASN A 142 -13.37 1.88 -0.37
N LEU A 143 -14.50 2.52 -0.59
CA LEU A 143 -15.08 3.50 0.33
C LEU A 143 -16.61 3.50 0.23
N HIS A 144 -17.28 4.19 1.15
CA HIS A 144 -18.68 4.56 0.93
C HIS A 144 -18.74 5.55 -0.24
N GLU A 145 -19.64 5.31 -1.18
CA GLU A 145 -19.78 6.09 -2.41
C GLU A 145 -19.74 7.59 -2.15
N PHE A 146 -18.93 8.33 -2.93
CA PHE A 146 -18.66 9.78 -2.78
C PHE A 146 -18.16 10.21 -1.40
N ALA A 147 -17.65 9.28 -0.58
CA ALA A 147 -17.29 9.52 0.80
C ALA A 147 -18.47 10.01 1.68
N TYR A 148 -19.70 9.75 1.26
CA TYR A 148 -20.94 10.21 1.89
C TYR A 148 -21.66 9.08 2.64
N GLY A 149 -21.11 8.65 3.76
CA GLY A 149 -21.69 7.64 4.65
C GLY A 149 -20.68 7.00 5.60
N GLY A 150 -21.18 6.47 6.71
CA GLY A 150 -20.38 5.99 7.83
C GLY A 150 -20.15 4.47 7.87
N SER A 151 -20.52 3.70 6.84
CA SER A 151 -20.52 2.23 6.91
C SER A 151 -19.64 1.52 5.88
N SER A 152 -19.34 2.17 4.74
CA SER A 152 -18.70 1.55 3.55
C SER A 152 -19.46 0.34 2.99
N SER A 153 -20.78 0.29 3.22
CA SER A 153 -21.67 -0.75 2.69
C SER A 153 -22.25 -0.39 1.31
N VAL A 154 -22.29 0.91 0.97
CA VAL A 154 -22.74 1.42 -0.33
C VAL A 154 -21.52 1.76 -1.16
N SER A 155 -21.31 1.01 -2.23
CA SER A 155 -20.24 1.17 -3.21
C SER A 155 -20.64 0.44 -4.49
N TYR A 156 -20.32 1.02 -5.65
CA TYR A 156 -20.48 0.35 -6.94
C TYR A 156 -19.72 -1.00 -7.01
N PHE A 157 -18.61 -1.10 -6.29
CA PHE A 157 -17.79 -2.33 -6.23
C PHE A 157 -18.26 -3.32 -5.15
N GLY A 158 -19.39 -3.05 -4.51
CA GLY A 158 -19.91 -3.84 -3.39
C GLY A 158 -19.37 -3.42 -2.03
N PRO A 159 -19.97 -3.95 -0.95
CA PRO A 159 -19.64 -3.57 0.42
C PRO A 159 -18.23 -4.01 0.85
N VAL A 160 -17.58 -3.17 1.64
CA VAL A 160 -16.36 -3.53 2.36
C VAL A 160 -16.73 -4.38 3.57
N ARG A 161 -15.97 -5.44 3.85
CA ARG A 161 -16.20 -6.35 4.98
C ARG A 161 -15.22 -6.07 6.12
N ASN A 162 -15.74 -6.16 7.35
CA ASN A 162 -14.90 -6.06 8.55
C ASN A 162 -14.05 -7.32 8.70
N PRO A 163 -12.71 -7.24 8.80
CA PRO A 163 -11.85 -8.41 8.88
C PRO A 163 -12.02 -9.21 10.18
N TRP A 164 -12.55 -8.60 11.23
CA TRP A 164 -12.81 -9.25 12.52
C TRP A 164 -14.15 -9.98 12.57
N ALA A 165 -15.13 -9.54 11.73
CA ALA A 165 -16.46 -10.11 11.64
C ALA A 165 -17.05 -9.80 10.27
N LEU A 166 -17.00 -10.74 9.33
CA LEU A 166 -17.35 -10.55 7.93
C LEU A 166 -18.81 -10.16 7.69
N ASP A 167 -19.68 -10.38 8.66
CA ASP A 167 -21.10 -9.98 8.67
C ASP A 167 -21.31 -8.54 9.17
N ARG A 168 -20.24 -7.85 9.60
CA ARG A 168 -20.28 -6.48 10.13
C ARG A 168 -19.69 -5.49 9.15
N VAL A 169 -20.14 -4.23 9.27
CA VAL A 169 -19.53 -3.10 8.55
C VAL A 169 -18.21 -2.70 9.21
N PRO A 170 -17.22 -2.24 8.44
CA PRO A 170 -15.93 -1.79 9.01
C PRO A 170 -15.97 -0.33 9.49
N GLY A 171 -17.11 0.35 9.38
CA GLY A 171 -17.18 1.80 9.46
C GLY A 171 -16.85 2.47 8.12
N GLY A 172 -16.91 3.80 8.06
CA GLY A 172 -16.70 4.54 6.81
C GLY A 172 -16.67 6.06 7.04
N SER A 173 -16.44 6.76 5.93
CA SER A 173 -16.40 6.31 4.53
C SER A 173 -15.06 5.68 4.12
N SER A 174 -14.00 5.72 4.91
CA SER A 174 -12.68 5.16 4.60
C SER A 174 -12.53 3.69 5.03
N GLY A 175 -13.60 2.89 4.90
CA GLY A 175 -13.63 1.50 5.38
C GLY A 175 -12.57 0.62 4.73
N GLY A 176 -12.37 0.72 3.41
CA GLY A 176 -11.34 -0.04 2.71
C GLY A 176 -9.92 0.29 3.20
N SER A 177 -9.64 1.56 3.52
CA SER A 177 -8.35 1.96 4.09
C SER A 177 -8.13 1.36 5.48
N ALA A 178 -9.14 1.40 6.35
CA ALA A 178 -9.07 0.80 7.67
C ALA A 178 -8.91 -0.72 7.60
N VAL A 179 -9.70 -1.39 6.76
CA VAL A 179 -9.62 -2.85 6.54
C VAL A 179 -8.26 -3.25 5.99
N ALA A 180 -7.70 -2.51 5.02
CA ALA A 180 -6.38 -2.78 4.47
C ALA A 180 -5.29 -2.73 5.57
N THR A 181 -5.39 -1.78 6.50
CA THR A 181 -4.45 -1.66 7.62
C THR A 181 -4.69 -2.77 8.65
N ALA A 182 -5.92 -2.98 9.10
CA ALA A 182 -6.27 -3.98 10.11
C ALA A 182 -5.94 -5.42 9.67
N ALA A 183 -6.10 -5.72 8.38
CA ALA A 183 -5.77 -7.03 7.80
C ALA A 183 -4.29 -7.14 7.35
N SER A 184 -3.45 -6.14 7.66
CA SER A 184 -2.02 -6.10 7.28
C SER A 184 -1.79 -6.24 5.76
N LEU A 185 -2.64 -5.62 4.94
CA LEU A 185 -2.50 -5.58 3.47
C LEU A 185 -1.55 -4.47 3.01
N CYS A 186 -1.19 -3.57 3.91
CA CYS A 186 -0.25 -2.48 3.71
C CYS A 186 0.34 -2.04 5.05
N PHE A 187 1.39 -1.22 5.04
CA PHE A 187 1.98 -0.67 6.26
C PHE A 187 1.33 0.64 6.71
N CYS A 188 0.68 1.33 5.78
CA CYS A 188 -0.03 2.57 6.04
C CYS A 188 -1.13 2.77 5.00
N SER A 189 -2.26 3.31 5.43
CA SER A 189 -3.34 3.72 4.53
C SER A 189 -3.71 5.18 4.75
N LEU A 190 -4.13 5.85 3.67
CA LEU A 190 -4.70 7.18 3.76
C LEU A 190 -6.20 7.12 3.49
N GLY A 191 -6.94 7.78 4.37
CA GLY A 191 -8.36 8.07 4.21
C GLY A 191 -8.62 9.58 4.15
N THR A 192 -9.89 9.96 4.03
CA THR A 192 -10.36 11.35 4.14
C THR A 192 -11.41 11.44 5.24
N ASP A 193 -11.41 12.52 5.99
CA ASP A 193 -12.33 12.72 7.12
C ASP A 193 -12.99 14.11 7.06
N THR A 194 -14.29 14.13 6.91
CA THR A 194 -15.11 15.37 7.01
C THR A 194 -15.93 15.33 8.30
N ALA A 195 -16.67 14.24 8.52
CA ALA A 195 -17.57 14.09 9.68
C ALA A 195 -17.31 12.78 10.45
N GLY A 196 -16.06 12.28 10.45
CA GLY A 196 -15.68 11.04 11.14
C GLY A 196 -15.19 9.94 10.20
N SER A 197 -15.04 10.21 8.89
CA SER A 197 -14.80 9.17 7.88
C SER A 197 -13.45 8.43 7.98
N VAL A 198 -12.52 8.85 8.82
CA VAL A 198 -11.34 8.06 9.23
C VAL A 198 -11.50 7.60 10.67
N ARG A 199 -12.00 8.46 11.54
CA ARG A 199 -12.15 8.17 12.98
C ARG A 199 -13.12 7.03 13.25
N ILE A 200 -14.26 6.98 12.54
CA ILE A 200 -15.24 5.90 12.68
C ILE A 200 -14.64 4.53 12.33
N PRO A 201 -14.00 4.31 11.17
CA PRO A 201 -13.45 3.00 10.86
C PRO A 201 -12.13 2.69 11.57
N ALA A 202 -11.54 3.65 12.29
CA ALA A 202 -10.30 3.46 13.06
C ALA A 202 -10.54 3.17 14.56
N SER A 203 -11.81 3.22 15.02
CA SER A 203 -12.19 3.02 16.44
C SER A 203 -12.45 1.54 16.83
#